data_9841b71c3939babfe5b15c0b035bf307
#
_entry.id   9841b71c3939babfe5b15c0b035bf307
#
_cell.length_a   1.000
_cell.length_b   1.000
_cell.length_c   1.000
_cell.angle_alpha   90.00
_cell.angle_beta   90.00
_cell.angle_gamma   90.00
#
_symmetry.space_group_name_H-M   'P 1'
#
loop_
_entity.id
_entity.type
_entity.pdbx_description
1 polymer ?
#
loop_
_entity_poly.entity_id
_entity_poly.type
_entity_poly.pdbx_seq_one_letter_code
_entity_poly.pdbx_strand_id
1 'polypeptide(L)'
;MKEQLIVKGARQHNLKNITVEIPRDELVVVTGLSGSGKSSLAFDTIYAEGQRRYVESLSAYARQFLGQMDKPDVDYIEGLSPAISIDQKTTSRNPRSTVGTVTEIYDYMRLLFARIGEPHCPNCGKIIERQTVEQIVDHVLELSENTKFMVMAPLVRGLSLIHI
;
A
#
# COMPACT_ATOMS: atom_id res chain seq x y z
N MET A 1 26.81 -23.12 11.83
CA MET A 1 26.28 -22.11 10.88
C MET A 1 27.21 -20.93 10.94
N LYS A 2 27.42 -20.20 9.82
CA LYS A 2 28.22 -18.98 9.88
C LYS A 2 27.43 -17.89 10.61
N GLU A 3 28.08 -17.15 11.48
CA GLU A 3 27.45 -16.13 12.33
C GLU A 3 27.16 -14.82 11.55
N GLN A 4 27.67 -14.69 10.34
CA GLN A 4 27.56 -13.47 9.53
C GLN A 4 27.17 -13.75 8.09
N LEU A 5 26.45 -12.80 7.50
CA LEU A 5 26.25 -12.65 6.07
C LEU A 5 27.36 -11.78 5.52
N ILE A 6 28.14 -12.32 4.59
CA ILE A 6 29.28 -11.60 3.98
C ILE A 6 28.96 -11.32 2.51
N VAL A 7 28.98 -10.05 2.13
CA VAL A 7 28.84 -9.58 0.76
C VAL A 7 30.17 -8.99 0.32
N LYS A 8 30.78 -9.50 -0.75
CA LYS A 8 32.04 -8.99 -1.30
C LYS A 8 31.86 -8.52 -2.73
N GLY A 9 32.39 -7.35 -3.02
CA GLY A 9 32.47 -6.83 -4.36
C GLY A 9 31.11 -6.47 -4.96
N ALA A 10 30.18 -5.94 -4.19
CA ALA A 10 28.88 -5.54 -4.68
C ALA A 10 28.99 -4.27 -5.55
N ARG A 11 28.52 -4.37 -6.81
CA ARG A 11 28.56 -3.32 -7.84
C ARG A 11 27.20 -3.04 -8.46
N GLN A 12 26.15 -3.64 -7.90
CA GLN A 12 24.80 -3.48 -8.42
C GLN A 12 24.35 -2.00 -8.39
N HIS A 13 23.84 -1.50 -9.52
CA HIS A 13 23.44 -0.10 -9.72
C HIS A 13 24.56 0.89 -9.35
N ASN A 14 24.39 1.67 -8.27
CA ASN A 14 25.34 2.70 -7.83
C ASN A 14 26.34 2.23 -6.76
N LEU A 15 26.35 0.96 -6.41
CA LEU A 15 27.30 0.40 -5.47
C LEU A 15 28.72 0.39 -6.07
N LYS A 16 29.70 0.83 -5.27
CA LYS A 16 31.08 1.05 -5.72
C LYS A 16 32.01 -0.06 -5.22
N ASN A 17 31.74 -1.31 -5.65
CA ASN A 17 32.56 -2.46 -5.28
C ASN A 17 32.73 -2.61 -3.75
N ILE A 18 31.62 -2.54 -3.04
CA ILE A 18 31.65 -2.55 -1.58
C ILE A 18 31.71 -3.96 -1.02
N THR A 19 32.34 -4.08 0.15
CA THR A 19 32.32 -5.28 0.99
C THR A 19 31.63 -4.96 2.29
N VAL A 20 30.64 -5.81 2.67
CA VAL A 20 29.81 -5.60 3.89
C VAL A 20 29.69 -6.92 4.63
N GLU A 21 29.86 -6.87 5.94
CA GLU A 21 29.59 -7.97 6.87
C GLU A 21 28.39 -7.61 7.72
N ILE A 22 27.38 -8.47 7.73
CA ILE A 22 26.11 -8.23 8.41
C ILE A 22 25.90 -9.35 9.43
N PRO A 23 25.70 -9.04 10.71
CA PRO A 23 25.42 -10.07 11.72
C PRO A 23 24.10 -10.79 11.40
N ARG A 24 24.02 -12.05 11.77
CA ARG A 24 22.80 -12.86 11.65
C ARG A 24 22.06 -12.86 12.98
N ASP A 25 20.77 -13.18 12.89
CA ASP A 25 19.87 -13.29 14.05
C ASP A 25 19.74 -12.00 14.88
N GLU A 26 20.03 -10.86 14.25
CA GLU A 26 19.93 -9.53 14.83
C GLU A 26 19.08 -8.58 13.94
N LEU A 27 18.53 -7.54 14.54
CA LEU A 27 17.88 -6.46 13.80
C LEU A 27 18.93 -5.51 13.24
N VAL A 28 19.09 -5.51 11.92
CA VAL A 28 20.02 -4.63 11.22
C VAL A 28 19.27 -3.51 10.52
N VAL A 29 19.67 -2.27 10.74
CA VAL A 29 19.08 -1.09 10.10
C VAL A 29 20.06 -0.48 9.11
N VAL A 30 19.67 -0.41 7.84
CA VAL A 30 20.47 0.23 6.78
C VAL A 30 20.00 1.67 6.60
N THR A 31 20.87 2.62 6.91
CA THR A 31 20.57 4.07 6.87
C THR A 31 21.44 4.80 5.85
N GLY A 32 21.03 6.00 5.48
CA GLY A 32 21.77 6.86 4.55
C GLY A 32 20.87 7.76 3.72
N LEU A 33 21.46 8.65 2.94
CA LEU A 33 20.76 9.57 2.05
C LEU A 33 19.98 8.83 0.94
N SER A 34 18.95 9.49 0.37
CA SER A 34 18.27 8.96 -0.81
C SER A 34 19.30 8.78 -1.95
N GLY A 35 19.20 7.64 -2.65
CA GLY A 35 20.14 7.31 -3.72
C GLY A 35 21.52 6.78 -3.26
N SER A 36 21.76 6.56 -1.96
CA SER A 36 23.04 6.04 -1.46
C SER A 36 23.26 4.54 -1.69
N GLY A 37 22.31 3.81 -2.29
CA GLY A 37 22.45 2.38 -2.59
C GLY A 37 21.87 1.42 -1.54
N LYS A 38 21.13 1.90 -0.53
CA LYS A 38 20.51 1.06 0.50
C LYS A 38 19.65 -0.04 -0.09
N SER A 39 18.74 0.33 -0.97
CA SER A 39 17.83 -0.60 -1.66
C SER A 39 18.63 -1.51 -2.61
N SER A 40 19.62 -0.99 -3.31
CA SER A 40 20.47 -1.78 -4.19
C SER A 40 21.25 -2.86 -3.44
N LEU A 41 21.70 -2.57 -2.22
CA LEU A 41 22.33 -3.58 -1.37
C LEU A 41 21.34 -4.60 -0.84
N ALA A 42 20.24 -4.15 -0.23
CA ALA A 42 19.30 -5.02 0.48
C ALA A 42 18.46 -5.86 -0.50
N PHE A 43 17.82 -5.22 -1.49
CA PHE A 43 16.88 -5.88 -2.40
C PHE A 43 17.57 -6.39 -3.66
N ASP A 44 18.31 -5.54 -4.37
CA ASP A 44 18.84 -5.87 -5.70
C ASP A 44 20.13 -6.73 -5.62
N THR A 45 20.76 -6.84 -4.44
CA THR A 45 21.94 -7.68 -4.24
C THR A 45 21.65 -8.85 -3.32
N ILE A 46 21.36 -8.61 -2.05
CA ILE A 46 21.24 -9.69 -1.02
C ILE A 46 20.00 -10.53 -1.27
N TYR A 47 18.83 -9.88 -1.35
CA TYR A 47 17.57 -10.59 -1.56
C TYR A 47 17.53 -11.26 -2.94
N ALA A 48 17.92 -10.56 -3.99
CA ALA A 48 17.94 -11.09 -5.35
C ALA A 48 18.80 -12.36 -5.48
N GLU A 49 20.00 -12.37 -4.90
CA GLU A 49 20.86 -13.56 -4.91
C GLU A 49 20.28 -14.69 -4.04
N GLY A 50 19.71 -14.36 -2.89
CA GLY A 50 19.02 -15.35 -2.04
C GLY A 50 17.86 -16.02 -2.75
N GLN A 51 17.01 -15.24 -3.39
CA GLN A 51 15.88 -15.71 -4.18
C GLN A 51 16.33 -16.53 -5.39
N ARG A 52 17.35 -16.07 -6.11
CA ARG A 52 17.92 -16.79 -7.25
C ARG A 52 18.40 -18.18 -6.84
N ARG A 53 19.20 -18.30 -5.77
CA ARG A 53 19.69 -19.60 -5.26
C ARG A 53 18.56 -20.48 -4.78
N TYR A 54 17.53 -19.91 -4.15
CA TYR A 54 16.35 -20.66 -3.74
C TYR A 54 15.62 -21.25 -4.95
N VAL A 55 15.34 -20.42 -5.97
CA VAL A 55 14.67 -20.87 -7.19
C VAL A 55 15.50 -21.91 -7.94
N GLU A 56 16.83 -21.78 -8.00
CA GLU A 56 17.72 -22.78 -8.61
C GLU A 56 17.67 -24.13 -7.91
N SER A 57 17.39 -24.17 -6.61
CA SER A 57 17.26 -25.41 -5.83
C SER A 57 15.94 -26.16 -6.12
N LEU A 58 14.97 -25.53 -6.76
CA LEU A 58 13.66 -26.10 -7.05
C LEU A 58 13.69 -26.97 -8.32
N SER A 59 12.64 -27.79 -8.49
CA SER A 59 12.46 -28.59 -9.71
C SER A 59 12.32 -27.70 -10.97
N ALA A 60 12.67 -28.24 -12.14
CA ALA A 60 12.54 -27.53 -13.41
C ALA A 60 11.11 -27.04 -13.67
N TYR A 61 10.10 -27.80 -13.25
CA TYR A 61 8.70 -27.42 -13.34
C TYR A 61 8.38 -26.19 -12.48
N ALA A 62 8.78 -26.19 -11.22
CA ALA A 62 8.53 -25.08 -10.31
C ALA A 62 9.22 -23.77 -10.75
N ARG A 63 10.41 -23.87 -11.35
CA ARG A 63 11.14 -22.72 -11.88
C ARG A 63 10.40 -21.97 -12.99
N GLN A 64 9.58 -22.64 -13.78
CA GLN A 64 8.79 -22.00 -14.85
C GLN A 64 7.74 -21.02 -14.33
N PHE A 65 7.25 -21.22 -13.10
CA PHE A 65 6.20 -20.39 -12.50
C PHE A 65 6.75 -19.24 -11.66
N LEU A 66 7.98 -19.34 -11.14
CA LEU A 66 8.51 -18.38 -10.16
C LEU A 66 9.33 -17.24 -10.79
N GLY A 67 9.57 -17.27 -12.09
CA GLY A 67 10.43 -16.30 -12.76
C GLY A 67 11.89 -16.41 -12.30
N GLN A 68 12.83 -16.22 -13.21
CA GLN A 68 14.25 -16.12 -12.86
C GLN A 68 14.59 -14.67 -12.56
N MET A 69 15.24 -14.43 -11.43
CA MET A 69 15.90 -13.16 -11.17
C MET A 69 17.27 -13.17 -11.83
N ASP A 70 17.66 -12.03 -12.39
CA ASP A 70 19.01 -11.84 -12.92
C ASP A 70 20.04 -11.98 -11.79
N LYS A 71 21.20 -12.49 -12.15
CA LYS A 71 22.31 -12.59 -11.21
C LYS A 71 22.83 -11.18 -10.89
N PRO A 72 22.82 -10.76 -9.61
CA PRO A 72 23.33 -9.44 -9.26
C PRO A 72 24.84 -9.35 -9.52
N ASP A 73 25.31 -8.12 -9.79
CA ASP A 73 26.73 -7.84 -9.97
C ASP A 73 27.45 -7.79 -8.61
N VAL A 74 27.90 -8.96 -8.19
CA VAL A 74 28.60 -9.19 -6.92
C VAL A 74 29.60 -10.32 -7.11
N ASP A 75 30.78 -10.20 -6.49
CA ASP A 75 31.78 -11.24 -6.58
C ASP A 75 31.37 -12.48 -5.80
N TYR A 76 30.86 -12.27 -4.59
CA TYR A 76 30.60 -13.36 -3.66
C TYR A 76 29.64 -12.96 -2.54
N ILE A 77 28.67 -13.82 -2.25
CA ILE A 77 27.80 -13.71 -1.07
C ILE A 77 27.78 -15.05 -0.32
N GLU A 78 28.07 -14.98 0.98
CA GLU A 78 28.10 -16.12 1.87
C GLU A 78 27.17 -15.91 3.06
N GLY A 79 26.63 -16.99 3.62
CA GLY A 79 25.76 -16.95 4.80
C GLY A 79 24.32 -16.59 4.49
N LEU A 80 23.88 -16.63 3.21
CA LEU A 80 22.48 -16.40 2.83
C LEU A 80 21.55 -17.45 3.47
N SER A 81 20.42 -16.98 3.96
CA SER A 81 19.25 -17.79 4.33
C SER A 81 18.11 -17.55 3.34
N PRO A 82 17.11 -18.43 3.27
CA PRO A 82 15.86 -18.09 2.61
C PRO A 82 15.31 -16.78 3.17
N ALA A 83 14.97 -15.84 2.29
CA ALA A 83 14.59 -14.49 2.67
C ALA A 83 13.20 -14.15 2.09
N ILE A 84 12.47 -13.32 2.83
CA ILE A 84 11.22 -12.70 2.37
C ILE A 84 11.50 -11.21 2.23
N SER A 85 11.12 -10.64 1.09
CA SER A 85 11.15 -9.21 0.86
C SER A 85 9.77 -8.62 1.07
N ILE A 86 9.70 -7.53 1.83
CA ILE A 86 8.50 -6.72 1.97
C ILE A 86 8.83 -5.35 1.39
N ASP A 87 8.41 -5.15 0.15
CA ASP A 87 8.69 -3.90 -0.54
C ASP A 87 7.78 -2.78 -0.09
N GLN A 88 8.35 -1.59 -0.04
CA GLN A 88 7.55 -0.39 0.10
C GLN A 88 6.75 -0.18 -1.18
N LYS A 89 5.43 -0.33 -1.09
CA LYS A 89 4.55 -0.07 -2.22
C LYS A 89 4.65 1.41 -2.58
N THR A 90 5.22 1.71 -3.75
CA THR A 90 5.15 3.06 -4.30
C THR A 90 3.69 3.41 -4.53
N THR A 91 3.27 4.56 -4.03
CA THR A 91 1.90 5.05 -4.23
C THR A 91 1.59 5.04 -5.71
N SER A 92 0.71 4.13 -6.11
CA SER A 92 0.17 4.12 -7.45
C SER A 92 -0.53 5.47 -7.68
N ARG A 93 -0.36 6.08 -8.85
CA ARG A 93 -1.08 7.29 -9.25
C ARG A 93 -2.60 7.07 -9.36
N ASN A 94 -3.07 5.86 -9.14
CA ASN A 94 -4.47 5.54 -9.14
C ASN A 94 -5.09 5.94 -7.78
N PRO A 95 -6.00 6.93 -7.72
CA PRO A 95 -6.62 7.38 -6.48
C PRO A 95 -7.44 6.29 -5.76
N ARG A 96 -7.74 5.18 -6.45
CA ARG A 96 -8.41 4.01 -5.85
C ARG A 96 -7.47 3.03 -5.15
N SER A 97 -6.15 3.20 -5.25
CA SER A 97 -5.17 2.31 -4.61
C SER A 97 -4.55 2.93 -3.35
N THR A 98 -5.39 3.44 -2.46
CA THR A 98 -4.95 3.84 -1.12
C THR A 98 -4.71 2.61 -0.25
N VAL A 99 -3.90 2.75 0.81
CA VAL A 99 -3.68 1.67 1.78
C VAL A 99 -5.01 1.11 2.29
N GLY A 100 -5.97 1.98 2.59
CA GLY A 100 -7.29 1.58 3.08
C GLY A 100 -8.07 0.66 2.14
N THR A 101 -7.96 0.85 0.80
CA THR A 101 -8.64 0.00 -0.19
C THR A 101 -7.90 -1.31 -0.43
N VAL A 102 -6.56 -1.29 -0.42
CA VAL A 102 -5.74 -2.50 -0.65
C VAL A 102 -5.80 -3.45 0.54
N THR A 103 -5.95 -2.93 1.75
CA THR A 103 -6.03 -3.73 3.00
C THR A 103 -7.46 -4.06 3.40
N GLU A 104 -8.47 -3.68 2.61
CA GLU A 104 -9.90 -3.84 2.91
C GLU A 104 -10.37 -3.06 4.17
N ILE A 105 -9.49 -2.33 4.84
CA ILE A 105 -9.82 -1.51 6.03
C ILE A 105 -10.95 -0.53 5.70
N TYR A 106 -10.96 0.02 4.50
CA TYR A 106 -11.99 0.95 4.07
C TYR A 106 -13.39 0.34 4.07
N ASP A 107 -13.53 -0.93 3.70
CA ASP A 107 -14.83 -1.62 3.67
C ASP A 107 -15.36 -1.87 5.09
N TYR A 108 -14.49 -2.25 6.01
CA TYR A 108 -14.85 -2.35 7.43
C TYR A 108 -15.21 -0.98 8.03
N MET A 109 -14.47 0.07 7.71
CA MET A 109 -14.78 1.44 8.14
C MET A 109 -16.14 1.92 7.59
N ARG A 110 -16.43 1.67 6.32
CA ARG A 110 -17.73 1.99 5.74
C ARG A 110 -18.88 1.32 6.50
N LEU A 111 -18.73 0.04 6.81
CA LEU A 111 -19.73 -0.69 7.57
C LEU A 111 -19.90 -0.13 8.99
N LEU A 112 -18.79 0.14 9.65
CA LEU A 112 -18.76 0.74 10.99
C LEU A 112 -19.50 2.07 11.00
N PHE A 113 -19.09 3.01 10.15
CA PHE A 113 -19.73 4.33 10.08
C PHE A 113 -21.19 4.28 9.64
N ALA A 114 -21.56 3.33 8.77
CA ALA A 114 -22.95 3.16 8.37
C ALA A 114 -23.85 2.65 9.50
N ARG A 115 -23.27 1.92 10.47
CA ARG A 115 -24.03 1.31 11.58
C ARG A 115 -24.10 2.17 12.82
N ILE A 116 -23.02 2.84 13.18
CA ILE A 116 -22.90 3.59 14.44
C ILE A 116 -22.46 5.05 14.24
N GLY A 117 -22.15 5.45 12.99
CA GLY A 117 -21.72 6.82 12.71
C GLY A 117 -22.87 7.81 12.76
N GLU A 118 -22.66 8.94 13.38
CA GLU A 118 -23.56 10.09 13.35
C GLU A 118 -23.10 11.08 12.28
N PRO A 119 -23.84 11.23 11.16
CA PRO A 119 -23.42 12.14 10.10
C PRO A 119 -23.64 13.59 10.51
N HIS A 120 -22.63 14.41 10.33
CA HIS A 120 -22.67 15.83 10.58
C HIS A 120 -22.44 16.63 9.30
N CYS A 121 -23.08 17.79 9.18
CA CYS A 121 -22.82 18.70 8.08
C CYS A 121 -21.39 19.26 8.16
N PRO A 122 -20.55 19.12 7.12
CA PRO A 122 -19.16 19.59 7.16
C PRO A 122 -19.03 21.12 7.25
N ASN A 123 -20.07 21.88 6.90
CA ASN A 123 -20.03 23.35 6.91
C ASN A 123 -20.52 23.95 8.23
N CYS A 124 -21.57 23.38 8.82
CA CYS A 124 -22.19 23.96 10.02
C CYS A 124 -22.20 23.03 11.25
N GLY A 125 -21.70 21.80 11.12
CA GLY A 125 -21.63 20.85 12.22
C GLY A 125 -22.97 20.26 12.69
N LYS A 126 -24.09 20.64 12.09
CA LYS A 126 -25.40 20.11 12.46
C LYS A 126 -25.49 18.61 12.18
N ILE A 127 -26.10 17.86 13.08
CA ILE A 127 -26.41 16.45 12.88
C ILE A 127 -27.38 16.30 11.71
N ILE A 128 -27.12 15.34 10.84
CA ILE A 128 -27.98 15.01 9.69
C ILE A 128 -28.73 13.74 10.07
N GLU A 129 -29.99 13.86 10.39
CA GLU A 129 -30.87 12.76 10.70
C GLU A 129 -31.71 12.36 9.49
N ARG A 130 -32.14 11.09 9.47
CA ARG A 130 -33.06 10.60 8.45
C ARG A 130 -34.44 11.17 8.75
N GLN A 131 -34.91 12.04 7.90
CA GLN A 131 -36.26 12.64 8.02
C GLN A 131 -37.33 11.74 7.38
N THR A 132 -38.50 11.67 8.02
CA THR A 132 -39.68 11.09 7.40
C THR A 132 -40.32 12.09 6.44
N VAL A 133 -41.20 11.60 5.55
CA VAL A 133 -41.92 12.48 4.61
C VAL A 133 -42.79 13.49 5.37
N GLU A 134 -43.40 13.08 6.48
CA GLU A 134 -44.23 13.93 7.36
C GLU A 134 -43.37 15.08 7.93
N GLN A 135 -42.20 14.78 8.49
CA GLN A 135 -41.28 15.81 9.01
C GLN A 135 -40.82 16.79 7.94
N ILE A 136 -40.64 16.34 6.71
CA ILE A 136 -40.31 17.24 5.60
C ILE A 136 -41.46 18.16 5.25
N VAL A 137 -42.68 17.62 5.26
CA VAL A 137 -43.92 18.42 5.02
C VAL A 137 -44.10 19.46 6.12
N ASP A 138 -43.97 19.05 7.39
CA ASP A 138 -44.09 19.96 8.53
C ASP A 138 -43.07 21.09 8.46
N HIS A 139 -41.82 20.80 8.11
CA HIS A 139 -40.79 21.82 7.89
C HIS A 139 -41.16 22.83 6.78
N VAL A 140 -41.81 22.35 5.71
CA VAL A 140 -42.27 23.23 4.65
C VAL A 140 -43.44 24.09 5.10
N LEU A 141 -44.35 23.53 5.90
CA LEU A 141 -45.53 24.24 6.45
C LEU A 141 -45.17 25.29 7.52
N GLU A 142 -43.98 25.14 8.17
CA GLU A 142 -43.45 26.12 9.11
C GLU A 142 -42.89 27.38 8.41
N LEU A 143 -42.70 27.36 7.08
CA LEU A 143 -42.23 28.51 6.35
C LEU A 143 -43.27 29.63 6.44
N SER A 144 -42.80 30.89 6.55
CA SER A 144 -43.66 32.05 6.60
C SER A 144 -44.52 32.17 5.36
N GLU A 145 -45.72 32.69 5.51
CA GLU A 145 -46.67 32.93 4.38
C GLU A 145 -46.01 33.73 3.27
N ASN A 146 -46.26 33.35 2.03
CA ASN A 146 -45.67 33.92 0.82
C ASN A 146 -44.18 33.63 0.58
N THR A 147 -43.55 32.70 1.33
CA THR A 147 -42.19 32.23 1.04
C THR A 147 -42.18 31.44 -0.26
N LYS A 148 -41.36 31.88 -1.22
CA LYS A 148 -41.14 31.16 -2.47
C LYS A 148 -40.11 30.04 -2.21
N PHE A 149 -40.49 28.81 -2.44
CA PHE A 149 -39.57 27.66 -2.33
C PHE A 149 -39.67 26.76 -3.55
N MET A 150 -38.67 25.92 -3.74
CA MET A 150 -38.61 24.96 -4.84
C MET A 150 -38.35 23.57 -4.27
N VAL A 151 -39.18 22.61 -4.61
CA VAL A 151 -38.99 21.21 -4.27
C VAL A 151 -38.15 20.56 -5.36
N MET A 152 -36.99 20.02 -4.96
CA MET A 152 -36.07 19.35 -5.89
C MET A 152 -35.77 17.94 -5.37
N ALA A 153 -35.79 16.97 -6.29
CA ALA A 153 -35.33 15.61 -6.03
C ALA A 153 -34.16 15.26 -6.94
N PRO A 154 -33.02 14.81 -6.40
CA PRO A 154 -31.91 14.38 -7.24
C PRO A 154 -32.29 13.06 -7.92
N LEU A 155 -32.46 13.09 -9.24
CA LEU A 155 -32.72 11.89 -10.05
C LEU A 155 -31.46 11.02 -10.19
N VAL A 156 -30.30 11.65 -10.11
CA VAL A 156 -29.02 10.98 -10.25
C VAL A 156 -28.08 11.44 -9.15
N ARG A 157 -27.52 10.51 -8.38
CA ARG A 157 -26.50 10.77 -7.36
C ARG A 157 -25.24 9.99 -7.70
N GLY A 158 -24.09 10.69 -7.74
CA GLY A 158 -22.78 10.04 -7.78
C GLY A 158 -22.53 9.18 -9.02
N LEU A 159 -22.95 9.62 -10.20
CA LEU A 159 -22.52 8.98 -11.45
C LEU A 159 -20.99 9.03 -11.54
N SER A 160 -20.38 7.85 -11.45
CA SER A 160 -19.03 7.67 -11.90
C SER A 160 -19.00 7.81 -13.42
N LEU A 161 -17.96 8.45 -13.96
CA LEU A 161 -17.71 8.56 -15.42
C LEU A 161 -17.74 7.22 -16.18
N ILE A 162 -17.79 6.10 -15.47
CA ILE A 162 -17.90 4.74 -16.02
C ILE A 162 -19.35 4.40 -16.46
N HIS A 163 -20.33 5.20 -16.07
CA HIS A 163 -21.75 4.95 -16.33
C HIS A 163 -22.40 5.92 -17.31
N ILE A 164 -21.58 6.72 -18.00
CA ILE A 164 -22.03 7.62 -19.09
C ILE A 164 -21.65 7.02 -20.44
#